data_cfc4b6a25f87c408d0a6bd14b7d83a44
#
_entry.id   cfc4b6a25f87c408d0a6bd14b7d83a44
#
_cell.length_a   1.000
_cell.length_b   1.000
_cell.length_c   1.000
_cell.angle_alpha   90.00
_cell.angle_beta   90.00
_cell.angle_gamma   90.00
#
_symmetry.space_group_name_H-M   'P 1'
#
loop_
_entity.id
_entity.type
_entity.pdbx_description
1 polymer ?
#
loop_
_entity_poly.entity_id
_entity_poly.type
_entity_poly.pdbx_seq_one_letter_code
_entity_poly.pdbx_strand_id
1 'polypeptide(L)'
;MASSSRRDDSAGTGEPESDDAAALSELVRRAQSIGTLTSAEESRLLERAALGDAASQDRLVAGHLDRVIRLAATRDAQGLSVPDLVQEGSIGLLEAVRTFAYSGETDFGDFADARIGAQIDAAIEAESAAVREGELLVAAATDYERAEIVLKRILHREPTPAELSEKLEWTLDRTAYVAQVVADARRRYDDELLAFIDPEAIDLDADDEDERTQLDG
;
A
#
# COMPACT_ATOMS: atom_id res chain seq x y z
N MET A 1 -14.41 54.12 -2.23
CA MET A 1 -14.12 53.03 -3.18
C MET A 1 -12.97 52.24 -2.63
N ALA A 2 -13.24 51.13 -1.94
CA ALA A 2 -12.22 50.31 -1.34
C ALA A 2 -12.41 48.88 -1.92
N SER A 3 -11.46 48.51 -2.81
CA SER A 3 -11.38 47.17 -3.39
C SER A 3 -10.75 46.21 -2.40
N SER A 4 -11.54 45.27 -1.90
CA SER A 4 -11.10 44.16 -1.09
C SER A 4 -10.52 43.08 -1.99
N SER A 5 -9.20 42.88 -1.91
CA SER A 5 -8.48 41.77 -2.55
C SER A 5 -8.61 40.54 -1.67
N ARG A 6 -9.44 39.59 -2.07
CA ARG A 6 -9.45 38.24 -1.50
C ARG A 6 -8.20 37.52 -2.01
N ARG A 7 -7.32 37.13 -1.09
CA ARG A 7 -6.29 36.13 -1.34
C ARG A 7 -6.97 34.77 -1.34
N ASP A 8 -6.87 34.12 -2.48
CA ASP A 8 -7.27 32.76 -2.69
C ASP A 8 -6.09 31.86 -2.21
N ASP A 9 -6.17 31.36 -0.98
CA ASP A 9 -5.28 30.33 -0.46
C ASP A 9 -5.82 28.94 -0.88
N SER A 10 -5.66 28.61 -2.16
CA SER A 10 -5.77 27.23 -2.59
C SER A 10 -4.43 26.51 -2.32
N ALA A 11 -4.26 26.02 -1.09
CA ALA A 11 -3.25 25.02 -0.79
C ALA A 11 -3.56 23.78 -1.63
N GLY A 12 -2.75 23.56 -2.68
CA GLY A 12 -2.84 22.40 -3.54
C GLY A 12 -2.54 21.14 -2.74
N THR A 13 -3.57 20.40 -2.40
CA THR A 13 -3.48 18.95 -2.19
C THR A 13 -3.18 18.36 -3.56
N GLY A 14 -1.90 18.08 -3.83
CA GLY A 14 -1.48 17.32 -5.00
C GLY A 14 -2.17 15.96 -4.95
N GLU A 15 -3.12 15.77 -5.86
CA GLU A 15 -3.95 14.59 -5.93
C GLU A 15 -3.09 13.40 -6.39
N PRO A 16 -3.11 12.25 -5.67
CA PRO A 16 -2.45 11.01 -6.12
C PRO A 16 -2.96 10.54 -7.49
N GLU A 17 -4.17 10.93 -7.88
CA GLU A 17 -4.75 10.67 -9.21
C GLU A 17 -3.93 11.24 -10.37
N SER A 18 -3.15 12.31 -10.17
CA SER A 18 -2.33 12.92 -11.23
C SER A 18 -1.08 12.07 -11.55
N ASP A 19 -0.48 11.44 -10.54
CA ASP A 19 0.72 10.62 -10.71
C ASP A 19 0.38 9.28 -11.36
N ASP A 20 -0.72 8.66 -10.99
CA ASP A 20 -1.21 7.41 -11.61
C ASP A 20 -1.61 7.62 -13.07
N ALA A 21 -2.30 8.72 -13.39
CA ALA A 21 -2.65 9.07 -14.75
C ALA A 21 -1.41 9.34 -15.63
N ALA A 22 -0.38 9.98 -15.07
CA ALA A 22 0.89 10.20 -15.75
C ALA A 22 1.65 8.88 -15.98
N ALA A 23 1.71 8.01 -14.98
CA ALA A 23 2.32 6.68 -15.07
C ALA A 23 1.61 5.81 -16.11
N LEU A 24 0.28 5.79 -16.12
CA LEU A 24 -0.50 5.06 -17.10
C LEU A 24 -0.26 5.59 -18.55
N SER A 25 -0.23 6.92 -18.72
CA SER A 25 0.04 7.54 -20.02
C SER A 25 1.42 7.16 -20.56
N GLU A 26 2.43 7.07 -19.68
CA GLU A 26 3.78 6.62 -20.05
C GLU A 26 3.79 5.14 -20.45
N LEU A 27 3.09 4.28 -19.70
CA LEU A 27 2.96 2.86 -20.02
C LEU A 27 2.29 2.64 -21.39
N VAL A 28 1.18 3.35 -21.65
CA VAL A 28 0.47 3.32 -22.94
C VAL A 28 1.40 3.77 -24.08
N ARG A 29 2.11 4.89 -23.90
CA ARG A 29 3.07 5.40 -24.89
C ARG A 29 4.18 4.39 -25.18
N ARG A 30 4.71 3.73 -24.13
CA ARG A 30 5.74 2.69 -24.27
C ARG A 30 5.20 1.48 -25.03
N ALA A 31 4.01 1.00 -24.71
CA ALA A 31 3.37 -0.10 -25.43
C ALA A 31 3.20 0.23 -26.92
N GLN A 32 2.71 1.42 -27.24
CA GLN A 32 2.53 1.88 -28.62
C GLN A 32 3.85 2.00 -29.41
N SER A 33 4.95 2.36 -28.74
CA SER A 33 6.27 2.52 -29.39
C SER A 33 6.92 1.21 -29.80
N ILE A 34 6.53 0.08 -29.21
CA ILE A 34 7.13 -1.23 -29.44
C ILE A 34 6.58 -1.90 -30.70
N GLY A 35 5.41 -1.51 -31.18
CA GLY A 35 4.73 -2.06 -32.34
C GLY A 35 4.12 -3.45 -32.10
N THR A 36 3.07 -3.75 -32.84
CA THR A 36 2.36 -5.03 -32.76
C THR A 36 3.16 -6.15 -33.45
N LEU A 37 3.06 -7.36 -32.90
CA LEU A 37 3.63 -8.56 -33.50
C LEU A 37 2.75 -9.05 -34.65
N THR A 38 3.35 -9.50 -35.72
CA THR A 38 2.63 -10.29 -36.74
C THR A 38 2.47 -11.73 -36.24
N SER A 39 1.44 -12.44 -36.70
CA SER A 39 1.23 -13.85 -36.30
C SER A 39 2.42 -14.75 -36.58
N ALA A 40 3.14 -14.49 -37.69
CA ALA A 40 4.34 -15.25 -38.03
C ALA A 40 5.54 -14.94 -37.14
N GLU A 41 5.66 -13.69 -36.68
CA GLU A 41 6.68 -13.28 -35.71
C GLU A 41 6.37 -13.87 -34.33
N GLU A 42 5.11 -13.76 -33.88
CA GLU A 42 4.63 -14.31 -32.61
C GLU A 42 4.92 -15.81 -32.51
N SER A 43 4.53 -16.60 -33.53
CA SER A 43 4.78 -18.05 -33.53
C SER A 43 6.28 -18.39 -33.39
N ARG A 44 7.15 -17.68 -34.12
CA ARG A 44 8.61 -17.89 -34.03
C ARG A 44 9.16 -17.50 -32.64
N LEU A 45 8.64 -16.43 -32.08
CA LEU A 45 9.06 -16.00 -30.73
C LEU A 45 8.59 -16.98 -29.66
N LEU A 46 7.35 -17.52 -29.77
CA LEU A 46 6.82 -18.54 -28.85
C LEU A 46 7.66 -19.82 -28.89
N GLU A 47 8.06 -20.30 -30.10
CA GLU A 47 8.94 -21.45 -30.23
C GLU A 47 10.29 -21.23 -29.54
N ARG A 48 10.89 -20.06 -29.69
CA ARG A 48 12.17 -19.72 -29.06
C ARG A 48 12.03 -19.49 -27.54
N ALA A 49 10.95 -18.84 -27.11
CA ALA A 49 10.65 -18.62 -25.70
C ALA A 49 10.48 -19.94 -24.95
N ALA A 50 9.87 -20.95 -25.57
CA ALA A 50 9.75 -22.31 -25.04
C ALA A 50 11.11 -23.00 -24.80
N LEU A 51 12.13 -22.60 -25.54
CA LEU A 51 13.52 -23.04 -25.38
C LEU A 51 14.33 -22.21 -24.37
N GLY A 52 13.67 -21.25 -23.70
CA GLY A 52 14.29 -20.39 -22.69
C GLY A 52 14.99 -19.16 -23.24
N ASP A 53 14.75 -18.77 -24.51
CA ASP A 53 15.31 -17.56 -25.08
C ASP A 53 14.70 -16.30 -24.45
N ALA A 54 15.45 -15.67 -23.55
CA ALA A 54 15.01 -14.49 -22.79
C ALA A 54 14.63 -13.32 -23.72
N ALA A 55 15.40 -13.07 -24.79
CA ALA A 55 15.11 -11.98 -25.73
C ALA A 55 13.76 -12.18 -26.44
N SER A 56 13.41 -13.43 -26.76
CA SER A 56 12.09 -13.75 -27.33
C SER A 56 10.97 -13.61 -26.31
N GLN A 57 11.21 -13.97 -25.04
CA GLN A 57 10.26 -13.74 -23.94
C GLN A 57 10.01 -12.24 -23.75
N ASP A 58 11.05 -11.43 -23.65
CA ASP A 58 10.96 -9.98 -23.51
C ASP A 58 10.21 -9.32 -24.67
N ARG A 59 10.47 -9.78 -25.89
CA ARG A 59 9.80 -9.25 -27.09
C ARG A 59 8.31 -9.62 -27.13
N LEU A 60 7.93 -10.82 -26.70
CA LEU A 60 6.53 -11.25 -26.57
C LEU A 60 5.81 -10.42 -25.50
N VAL A 61 6.40 -10.27 -24.32
CA VAL A 61 5.83 -9.46 -23.24
C VAL A 61 5.62 -8.03 -23.72
N ALA A 62 6.63 -7.44 -24.35
CA ALA A 62 6.56 -6.09 -24.87
C ALA A 62 5.48 -5.93 -25.96
N GLY A 63 5.33 -6.93 -26.85
CA GLY A 63 4.36 -6.91 -27.94
C GLY A 63 2.91 -7.11 -27.51
N HIS A 64 2.68 -7.61 -26.29
CA HIS A 64 1.34 -7.85 -25.73
C HIS A 64 1.01 -6.97 -24.51
N LEU A 65 1.82 -5.96 -24.22
CA LEU A 65 1.61 -5.06 -23.09
C LEU A 65 0.28 -4.29 -23.19
N ASP A 66 -0.21 -4.02 -24.39
CA ASP A 66 -1.53 -3.40 -24.64
C ASP A 66 -2.68 -4.24 -24.08
N ARG A 67 -2.57 -5.58 -24.11
CA ARG A 67 -3.55 -6.50 -23.51
C ARG A 67 -3.60 -6.33 -21.99
N VAL A 68 -2.42 -6.26 -21.35
CA VAL A 68 -2.30 -6.04 -19.92
C VAL A 68 -2.96 -4.73 -19.51
N ILE A 69 -2.62 -3.63 -20.20
CA ILE A 69 -3.17 -2.30 -19.91
C ILE A 69 -4.71 -2.31 -20.05
N ARG A 70 -5.23 -2.92 -21.13
CA ARG A 70 -6.66 -3.02 -21.35
C ARG A 70 -7.37 -3.82 -20.25
N LEU A 71 -6.83 -4.99 -19.85
CA LEU A 71 -7.40 -5.82 -18.81
C LEU A 71 -7.30 -5.16 -17.44
N ALA A 72 -6.21 -4.49 -17.13
CA ALA A 72 -6.05 -3.69 -15.91
C ALA A 72 -7.09 -2.56 -15.84
N ALA A 73 -7.28 -1.80 -16.93
CA ALA A 73 -8.25 -0.72 -16.99
C ALA A 73 -9.71 -1.19 -16.77
N THR A 74 -10.04 -2.44 -17.05
CA THR A 74 -11.40 -2.98 -16.75
C THR A 74 -11.63 -3.26 -15.27
N ARG A 75 -10.58 -3.25 -14.46
CA ARG A 75 -10.58 -3.54 -13.01
C ARG A 75 -10.23 -2.33 -12.15
N ASP A 76 -10.27 -1.15 -12.75
CA ASP A 76 -10.09 0.11 -12.05
C ASP A 76 -11.03 0.23 -10.84
N ALA A 77 -10.60 0.94 -9.79
CA ALA A 77 -11.34 1.15 -8.55
C ALA A 77 -11.63 -0.12 -7.70
N GLN A 78 -10.88 -1.20 -7.87
CA GLN A 78 -11.03 -2.43 -7.08
C GLN A 78 -9.97 -2.58 -5.97
N GLY A 79 -9.39 -1.47 -5.50
CA GLY A 79 -8.47 -1.44 -4.35
C GLY A 79 -7.00 -1.28 -4.72
N LEU A 80 -6.60 -1.57 -5.97
CA LEU A 80 -5.27 -1.31 -6.50
C LEU A 80 -5.33 -0.22 -7.58
N SER A 81 -4.25 0.56 -7.70
CA SER A 81 -4.10 1.53 -8.78
C SER A 81 -3.94 0.83 -10.14
N VAL A 82 -4.33 1.50 -11.24
CA VAL A 82 -4.16 0.92 -12.57
C VAL A 82 -2.68 0.59 -12.89
N PRO A 83 -1.69 1.42 -12.53
CA PRO A 83 -0.28 1.05 -12.66
C PRO A 83 0.10 -0.24 -11.93
N ASP A 84 -0.40 -0.46 -10.71
CA ASP A 84 -0.16 -1.68 -9.93
C ASP A 84 -0.83 -2.89 -10.60
N LEU A 85 -2.07 -2.74 -11.07
CA LEU A 85 -2.76 -3.78 -11.84
C LEU A 85 -2.02 -4.15 -13.12
N VAL A 86 -1.40 -3.16 -13.82
CA VAL A 86 -0.54 -3.41 -14.99
C VAL A 86 0.72 -4.17 -14.60
N GLN A 87 1.32 -3.85 -13.47
CA GLN A 87 2.48 -4.57 -12.96
C GLN A 87 2.13 -6.04 -12.69
N GLU A 88 1.05 -6.28 -11.97
CA GLU A 88 0.56 -7.64 -11.68
C GLU A 88 0.18 -8.39 -12.95
N GLY A 89 -0.56 -7.75 -13.85
CA GLY A 89 -0.93 -8.34 -15.13
C GLY A 89 0.29 -8.70 -16.01
N SER A 90 1.38 -7.93 -15.91
CA SER A 90 2.63 -8.21 -16.60
C SER A 90 3.32 -9.48 -16.09
N ILE A 91 3.15 -9.81 -14.80
CA ILE A 91 3.61 -11.09 -14.23
C ILE A 91 2.80 -12.23 -14.82
N GLY A 92 1.46 -12.10 -14.93
CA GLY A 92 0.59 -13.08 -15.56
C GLY A 92 0.92 -13.29 -17.05
N LEU A 93 1.23 -12.22 -17.78
CA LEU A 93 1.68 -12.30 -19.16
C LEU A 93 3.01 -13.04 -19.30
N LEU A 94 3.99 -12.75 -18.44
CA LEU A 94 5.28 -13.44 -18.44
C LEU A 94 5.11 -14.94 -18.15
N GLU A 95 4.22 -15.30 -17.23
CA GLU A 95 3.87 -16.69 -16.97
C GLU A 95 3.22 -17.35 -18.18
N ALA A 96 2.30 -16.65 -18.87
CA ALA A 96 1.69 -17.13 -20.09
C ALA A 96 2.74 -17.43 -21.17
N VAL A 97 3.68 -16.52 -21.42
CA VAL A 97 4.78 -16.70 -22.38
C VAL A 97 5.61 -17.94 -22.07
N ARG A 98 5.89 -18.21 -20.79
CA ARG A 98 6.72 -19.35 -20.37
C ARG A 98 6.00 -20.68 -20.40
N THR A 99 4.68 -20.69 -20.21
CA THR A 99 3.91 -21.93 -20.03
C THR A 99 3.07 -22.32 -21.23
N PHE A 100 2.85 -21.42 -22.21
CA PHE A 100 2.00 -21.65 -23.37
C PHE A 100 2.35 -22.92 -24.15
N ALA A 101 3.64 -23.15 -24.42
CA ALA A 101 4.10 -24.31 -25.19
C ALA A 101 3.73 -25.65 -24.55
N TYR A 102 3.43 -25.67 -23.25
CA TYR A 102 3.08 -26.88 -22.48
C TYR A 102 1.60 -26.93 -22.09
N SER A 103 0.82 -25.89 -22.45
CA SER A 103 -0.59 -25.78 -22.04
C SER A 103 -1.52 -26.67 -22.86
N GLY A 104 -1.14 -26.99 -24.10
CA GLY A 104 -2.02 -27.65 -25.07
C GLY A 104 -2.99 -26.68 -25.76
N GLU A 105 -2.97 -25.40 -25.42
CA GLU A 105 -3.77 -24.35 -26.07
C GLU A 105 -3.20 -23.98 -27.45
N THR A 106 -4.08 -23.53 -28.32
CA THR A 106 -3.71 -23.18 -29.70
C THR A 106 -3.68 -21.68 -30.00
N ASP A 107 -4.38 -20.89 -29.18
CA ASP A 107 -4.42 -19.43 -29.27
C ASP A 107 -3.67 -18.81 -28.06
N PHE A 108 -2.55 -18.16 -28.36
CA PHE A 108 -1.75 -17.51 -27.34
C PHE A 108 -2.49 -16.30 -26.72
N GLY A 109 -3.25 -15.56 -27.54
CA GLY A 109 -3.97 -14.39 -27.11
C GLY A 109 -5.00 -14.70 -26.02
N ASP A 110 -5.84 -15.71 -26.26
CA ASP A 110 -6.85 -16.15 -25.30
C ASP A 110 -6.20 -16.73 -24.02
N PHE A 111 -5.15 -17.51 -24.19
CA PHE A 111 -4.38 -18.05 -23.08
C PHE A 111 -3.74 -16.96 -22.23
N ALA A 112 -3.12 -15.96 -22.85
CA ALA A 112 -2.51 -14.81 -22.17
C ALA A 112 -3.56 -13.98 -21.45
N ASP A 113 -4.70 -13.66 -22.09
CA ASP A 113 -5.78 -12.88 -21.46
C ASP A 113 -6.31 -13.58 -20.19
N ALA A 114 -6.45 -14.92 -20.21
CA ALA A 114 -6.85 -15.71 -19.05
C ALA A 114 -5.81 -15.64 -17.91
N ARG A 115 -4.52 -15.74 -18.21
CA ARG A 115 -3.44 -15.68 -17.21
C ARG A 115 -3.27 -14.29 -16.63
N ILE A 116 -3.30 -13.26 -17.48
CA ILE A 116 -3.27 -11.86 -17.05
C ILE A 116 -4.44 -11.58 -16.11
N GLY A 117 -5.66 -11.95 -16.53
CA GLY A 117 -6.85 -11.73 -15.73
C GLY A 117 -6.78 -12.43 -14.37
N ALA A 118 -6.39 -13.71 -14.35
CA ALA A 118 -6.25 -14.45 -13.10
C ALA A 118 -5.23 -13.85 -12.14
N GLN A 119 -4.09 -13.36 -12.64
CA GLN A 119 -3.07 -12.73 -11.82
C GLN A 119 -3.57 -11.39 -11.22
N ILE A 120 -4.23 -10.56 -12.03
CA ILE A 120 -4.81 -9.30 -11.56
C ILE A 120 -5.89 -9.57 -10.50
N ASP A 121 -6.80 -10.52 -10.74
CA ASP A 121 -7.87 -10.85 -9.81
C ASP A 121 -7.32 -11.39 -8.48
N ALA A 122 -6.27 -12.21 -8.52
CA ALA A 122 -5.58 -12.69 -7.33
C ALA A 122 -4.92 -11.56 -6.52
N ALA A 123 -4.31 -10.58 -7.20
CA ALA A 123 -3.70 -9.43 -6.54
C ALA A 123 -4.76 -8.55 -5.85
N ILE A 124 -5.89 -8.30 -6.50
CA ILE A 124 -7.02 -7.55 -5.93
C ILE A 124 -7.57 -8.27 -4.68
N GLU A 125 -7.72 -9.59 -4.75
CA GLU A 125 -8.19 -10.38 -3.61
C GLU A 125 -7.21 -10.33 -2.43
N ALA A 126 -5.91 -10.43 -2.71
CA ALA A 126 -4.86 -10.33 -1.70
C ALA A 126 -4.85 -8.96 -1.02
N GLU A 127 -4.94 -7.87 -1.78
CA GLU A 127 -5.02 -6.50 -1.25
C GLU A 127 -6.28 -6.32 -0.39
N SER A 128 -7.43 -6.76 -0.89
CA SER A 128 -8.69 -6.70 -0.14
C SER A 128 -8.64 -7.51 1.17
N ALA A 129 -7.92 -8.63 1.18
CA ALA A 129 -7.72 -9.42 2.40
C ALA A 129 -6.79 -8.69 3.39
N ALA A 130 -5.71 -8.08 2.90
CA ALA A 130 -4.77 -7.31 3.72
C ALA A 130 -5.44 -6.09 4.37
N VAL A 131 -6.26 -5.36 3.62
CA VAL A 131 -7.05 -4.23 4.13
C VAL A 131 -7.99 -4.69 5.24
N ARG A 132 -8.77 -5.78 5.01
CA ARG A 132 -9.68 -6.32 6.04
C ARG A 132 -8.93 -6.77 7.30
N GLU A 133 -7.77 -7.41 7.15
CA GLU A 133 -6.95 -7.82 8.28
C GLU A 133 -6.44 -6.59 9.07
N GLY A 134 -5.99 -5.55 8.36
CA GLY A 134 -5.60 -4.28 8.96
C GLY A 134 -6.73 -3.62 9.75
N GLU A 135 -7.93 -3.55 9.18
CA GLU A 135 -9.12 -3.00 9.87
C GLU A 135 -9.46 -3.77 11.15
N LEU A 136 -9.40 -5.11 11.09
CA LEU A 136 -9.64 -5.95 12.27
C LEU A 136 -8.58 -5.74 13.35
N LEU A 137 -7.33 -5.51 12.96
CA LEU A 137 -6.25 -5.23 13.91
C LEU A 137 -6.41 -3.85 14.55
N VAL A 138 -6.80 -2.82 13.80
CA VAL A 138 -7.10 -1.48 14.32
C VAL A 138 -8.28 -1.53 15.30
N ALA A 139 -9.34 -2.25 14.96
CA ALA A 139 -10.46 -2.45 15.87
C ALA A 139 -10.03 -3.16 17.16
N ALA A 140 -9.24 -4.22 17.06
CA ALA A 140 -8.70 -4.95 18.22
C ALA A 140 -7.80 -4.06 19.08
N ALA A 141 -6.93 -3.25 18.49
CA ALA A 141 -6.09 -2.28 19.22
C ALA A 141 -6.94 -1.26 19.99
N THR A 142 -7.99 -0.75 19.36
CA THR A 142 -8.93 0.18 20.01
C THR A 142 -9.67 -0.46 21.20
N ASP A 143 -10.13 -1.70 21.06
CA ASP A 143 -10.78 -2.43 22.15
C ASP A 143 -9.82 -2.73 23.30
N TYR A 144 -8.57 -3.08 22.98
CA TYR A 144 -7.50 -3.28 23.95
C TYR A 144 -7.24 -2.00 24.77
N GLU A 145 -7.06 -0.87 24.11
CA GLU A 145 -6.82 0.42 24.79
C GLU A 145 -7.98 0.84 25.69
N ARG A 146 -9.20 0.64 25.22
CA ARG A 146 -10.40 0.90 26.07
C ARG A 146 -10.44 0.01 27.29
N ALA A 147 -10.16 -1.28 27.14
CA ALA A 147 -10.13 -2.22 28.25
C ALA A 147 -9.01 -1.87 29.26
N GLU A 148 -7.83 -1.51 28.75
CA GLU A 148 -6.70 -1.08 29.57
C GLU A 148 -7.06 0.15 30.40
N ILE A 149 -7.63 1.19 29.82
CA ILE A 149 -8.05 2.42 30.50
C ILE A 149 -9.11 2.11 31.58
N VAL A 150 -10.11 1.28 31.27
CA VAL A 150 -11.17 0.91 32.21
C VAL A 150 -10.61 0.13 33.39
N LEU A 151 -9.79 -0.89 33.14
CA LEU A 151 -9.19 -1.72 34.19
C LEU A 151 -8.21 -0.92 35.05
N LYS A 152 -7.37 -0.07 34.45
CA LYS A 152 -6.46 0.82 35.16
C LYS A 152 -7.19 1.73 36.14
N ARG A 153 -8.35 2.28 35.73
CA ARG A 153 -9.20 3.10 36.57
C ARG A 153 -9.80 2.32 37.76
N ILE A 154 -10.23 1.06 37.52
CA ILE A 154 -10.86 0.22 38.53
C ILE A 154 -9.82 -0.33 39.52
N LEU A 155 -8.68 -0.80 39.01
CA LEU A 155 -7.66 -1.48 39.77
C LEU A 155 -6.68 -0.51 40.46
N HIS A 156 -6.64 0.77 40.03
CA HIS A 156 -5.66 1.77 40.45
C HIS A 156 -4.20 1.34 40.23
N ARG A 157 -3.96 0.44 39.24
CA ARG A 157 -2.66 -0.03 38.77
C ARG A 157 -2.75 -0.47 37.33
N GLU A 158 -1.61 -0.76 36.72
CA GLU A 158 -1.58 -1.38 35.39
C GLU A 158 -2.24 -2.78 35.42
N PRO A 159 -3.14 -3.08 34.48
CA PRO A 159 -3.75 -4.40 34.37
C PRO A 159 -2.73 -5.42 33.88
N THR A 160 -2.85 -6.65 34.34
CA THR A 160 -2.08 -7.77 33.84
C THR A 160 -2.63 -8.27 32.51
N PRO A 161 -1.81 -8.97 31.66
CA PRO A 161 -2.29 -9.59 30.43
C PRO A 161 -3.46 -10.57 30.64
N ALA A 162 -3.49 -11.25 31.78
CA ALA A 162 -4.59 -12.16 32.14
C ALA A 162 -5.90 -11.41 32.40
N GLU A 163 -5.86 -10.31 33.13
CA GLU A 163 -7.03 -9.47 33.40
C GLU A 163 -7.57 -8.82 32.12
N LEU A 164 -6.69 -8.42 31.19
CA LEU A 164 -7.06 -7.89 29.88
C LEU A 164 -7.68 -8.99 29.01
N SER A 165 -7.11 -10.19 28.99
CA SER A 165 -7.64 -11.30 28.20
C SER A 165 -9.02 -11.73 28.69
N GLU A 166 -9.24 -11.77 30.02
CA GLU A 166 -10.55 -12.04 30.61
C GLU A 166 -11.58 -10.95 30.27
N LYS A 167 -11.19 -9.67 30.38
CA LYS A 167 -12.06 -8.53 30.09
C LYS A 167 -12.48 -8.47 28.62
N LEU A 168 -11.59 -8.84 27.71
CA LEU A 168 -11.80 -8.82 26.26
C LEU A 168 -12.38 -10.13 25.71
N GLU A 169 -12.47 -11.17 26.54
CA GLU A 169 -12.84 -12.53 26.12
C GLU A 169 -11.90 -13.08 25.02
N TRP A 170 -10.62 -12.71 25.09
CA TRP A 170 -9.60 -13.13 24.15
C TRP A 170 -8.70 -14.22 24.75
N THR A 171 -7.97 -14.91 23.85
CA THR A 171 -6.86 -15.76 24.27
C THR A 171 -5.68 -14.90 24.75
N LEU A 172 -4.86 -15.46 25.66
CA LEU A 172 -3.63 -14.77 26.11
C LEU A 172 -2.70 -14.42 24.93
N ASP A 173 -2.57 -15.32 23.93
CA ASP A 173 -1.72 -15.11 22.76
C ASP A 173 -2.21 -13.92 21.93
N ARG A 174 -3.52 -13.82 21.68
CA ARG A 174 -4.11 -12.67 20.98
C ARG A 174 -3.91 -11.38 21.75
N THR A 175 -4.12 -11.43 23.08
CA THR A 175 -3.93 -10.27 23.95
C THR A 175 -2.48 -9.80 23.91
N ALA A 176 -1.51 -10.71 24.02
CA ALA A 176 -0.09 -10.39 23.94
C ALA A 176 0.31 -9.80 22.58
N TYR A 177 -0.21 -10.37 21.49
CA TYR A 177 0.05 -9.85 20.14
C TYR A 177 -0.48 -8.42 19.96
N VAL A 178 -1.74 -8.16 20.34
CA VAL A 178 -2.33 -6.81 20.22
C VAL A 178 -1.63 -5.83 21.16
N ALA A 179 -1.26 -6.26 22.38
CA ALA A 179 -0.47 -5.45 23.30
C ALA A 179 0.85 -4.98 22.68
N GLN A 180 1.55 -5.88 21.98
CA GLN A 180 2.78 -5.54 21.28
C GLN A 180 2.54 -4.52 20.18
N VAL A 181 1.49 -4.69 19.35
CA VAL A 181 1.12 -3.75 18.29
C VAL A 181 0.82 -2.36 18.85
N VAL A 182 0.04 -2.28 19.92
CA VAL A 182 -0.28 -1.01 20.60
C VAL A 182 0.98 -0.35 21.18
N ALA A 183 1.85 -1.13 21.83
CA ALA A 183 3.11 -0.61 22.35
C ALA A 183 4.05 -0.09 21.25
N ASP A 184 4.12 -0.76 20.11
CA ASP A 184 4.93 -0.34 18.97
C ASP A 184 4.36 0.92 18.30
N ALA A 185 3.02 1.05 18.23
CA ALA A 185 2.37 2.24 17.73
C ALA A 185 2.61 3.45 18.63
N ARG A 186 2.51 3.28 19.97
CA ARG A 186 2.79 4.34 20.95
C ARG A 186 4.23 4.82 20.85
N ARG A 187 5.20 3.91 20.79
CA ARG A 187 6.62 4.28 20.62
C ARG A 187 6.87 5.10 19.37
N ARG A 188 6.30 4.70 18.22
CA ARG A 188 6.44 5.47 16.98
C ARG A 188 5.85 6.87 17.09
N TYR A 189 4.70 6.99 17.72
CA TYR A 189 4.07 8.29 17.95
C TYR A 189 4.91 9.19 18.88
N ASP A 190 5.47 8.63 19.94
CA ASP A 190 6.35 9.37 20.87
C ASP A 190 7.64 9.80 20.16
N ASP A 191 8.25 8.94 19.34
CA ASP A 191 9.44 9.26 18.54
C ASP A 191 9.14 10.37 17.52
N GLU A 192 7.98 10.33 16.86
CA GLU A 192 7.54 11.38 15.93
C GLU A 192 7.32 12.72 16.66
N LEU A 193 6.68 12.70 17.82
CA LEU A 193 6.50 13.91 18.64
C LEU A 193 7.85 14.51 19.05
N LEU A 194 8.79 13.70 19.51
CA LEU A 194 10.12 14.15 19.89
C LEU A 194 10.90 14.75 18.71
N ALA A 195 10.66 14.28 17.49
CA ALA A 195 11.28 14.86 16.29
C ALA A 195 10.74 16.27 15.94
N PHE A 196 9.54 16.61 16.40
CA PHE A 196 8.95 17.95 16.22
C PHE A 196 9.29 18.94 17.36
N ILE A 197 9.81 18.44 18.50
CA ILE A 197 10.23 19.30 19.62
C ILE A 197 11.65 19.76 19.31
N ASP A 198 11.81 21.04 19.00
CA ASP A 198 13.12 21.67 18.90
C ASP A 198 13.74 21.73 20.33
N PRO A 199 14.84 21.01 20.58
CA PRO A 199 15.44 21.01 21.92
C PRO A 199 15.96 22.39 22.36
N GLU A 200 16.18 23.34 21.42
CA GLU A 200 16.59 24.70 21.72
C GLU A 200 15.40 25.61 22.09
N ALA A 201 14.15 25.17 21.85
CA ALA A 201 12.94 25.90 22.23
C ALA A 201 12.48 25.63 23.67
N ILE A 202 13.06 24.66 24.36
CA ILE A 202 12.76 24.34 25.76
C ILE A 202 13.76 25.11 26.63
N ASP A 203 13.47 26.37 26.89
CA ASP A 203 14.18 27.15 27.89
C ASP A 203 13.69 26.74 29.29
N LEU A 204 14.37 25.75 29.89
CA LEU A 204 14.08 25.24 31.25
C LEU A 204 14.58 26.18 32.36
N ASP A 205 15.28 27.27 32.03
CA ASP A 205 15.89 28.16 32.99
C ASP A 205 15.05 29.44 33.29
N ALA A 206 13.86 29.57 32.68
CA ALA A 206 13.08 30.80 32.76
C ALA A 206 12.36 31.03 34.12
N ASP A 207 12.22 30.02 34.97
CA ASP A 207 11.42 30.13 36.20
C ASP A 207 12.22 30.34 37.53
N ASP A 208 13.56 30.34 37.50
CA ASP A 208 14.36 30.42 38.73
C ASP A 208 14.92 31.83 39.07
N GLU A 209 14.75 32.85 38.24
CA GLU A 209 15.30 34.20 38.49
C GLU A 209 14.33 35.16 39.21
N ASP A 210 13.01 34.90 39.20
CA ASP A 210 12.04 35.85 39.79
C ASP A 210 11.79 35.68 41.33
N GLU A 211 12.22 34.57 41.95
CA GLU A 211 12.04 34.38 43.40
C GLU A 211 13.16 34.94 44.28
N ARG A 212 14.32 35.35 43.71
CA ARG A 212 15.43 35.84 44.50
C ARG A 212 15.44 37.35 44.76
N THR A 213 14.55 38.11 44.08
CA THR A 213 14.55 39.58 44.18
C THR A 213 13.55 40.13 45.21
N GLN A 214 12.75 39.29 45.90
CA GLN A 214 11.75 39.76 46.88
C GLN A 214 12.10 39.55 48.37
N LEU A 215 13.32 39.10 48.68
CA LEU A 215 13.71 38.85 50.09
C LEU A 215 14.74 39.85 50.68
N ASP A 216 15.17 40.86 49.95
CA ASP A 216 16.04 41.93 50.46
C ASP A 216 15.41 43.32 50.15
N GLY A 217 14.39 43.65 50.97
CA GLY A 217 13.79 44.98 51.00
C GLY A 217 13.09 45.25 52.32
#